data_572fd1fad07baaaf853d71a3e036c9ef
#
_entry.id   572fd1fad07baaaf853d71a3e036c9ef
#
_cell.length_a   1.000
_cell.length_b   1.000
_cell.length_c   1.000
_cell.angle_alpha   90.00
_cell.angle_beta   90.00
_cell.angle_gamma   90.00
#
_symmetry.space_group_name_H-M   'P 1'
#
loop_
_entity.id
_entity.type
_entity.pdbx_description
1 polymer ?
#
loop_
_entity_poly.entity_id
_entity_poly.type
_entity_poly.pdbx_seq_one_letter_code
_entity_poly.pdbx_strand_id
1 'polypeptide(L)'
;MSEYTPSTPPPLSQADERLWAMLAHLSVLLNLVTGFLGVFTPLLIYFIFRDRSRYVAFQSMQSFIFQLVWWGGSVVLIGVMWALVGLLSAILIGLVCIPFAILFSFLPLAAIIYGVIGAIKTYQGEDFRYWLVADWVNV
;
A
#
# COMPACT_ATOMS: atom_id res chain seq x y z
N MET A 1 26.03 -41.08 -3.81
CA MET A 1 24.81 -40.26 -3.89
C MET A 1 25.12 -38.97 -3.17
N SER A 2 25.33 -37.87 -3.91
CA SER A 2 25.49 -36.56 -3.27
C SER A 2 24.12 -36.09 -2.83
N GLU A 3 23.93 -35.93 -1.51
CA GLU A 3 22.73 -35.30 -0.95
C GLU A 3 22.66 -33.86 -1.50
N TYR A 4 21.63 -33.61 -2.32
CA TYR A 4 21.27 -32.25 -2.73
C TYR A 4 20.71 -31.52 -1.49
N THR A 5 21.56 -30.79 -0.81
CA THR A 5 21.12 -29.81 0.19
C THR A 5 20.66 -28.56 -0.58
N PRO A 6 19.37 -28.24 -0.57
CA PRO A 6 18.92 -26.99 -1.18
C PRO A 6 19.61 -25.82 -0.48
N SER A 7 20.48 -25.13 -1.21
CA SER A 7 21.13 -23.94 -0.70
C SER A 7 20.08 -22.85 -0.51
N THR A 8 19.95 -22.34 0.71
CA THR A 8 19.14 -21.17 0.98
C THR A 8 19.65 -20.01 0.12
N PRO A 9 18.77 -19.23 -0.53
CA PRO A 9 19.19 -18.10 -1.33
C PRO A 9 20.03 -17.12 -0.49
N PRO A 10 21.08 -16.53 -1.06
CA PRO A 10 21.92 -15.59 -0.31
C PRO A 10 21.09 -14.38 0.17
N PRO A 11 21.39 -13.84 1.36
CA PRO A 11 20.72 -12.65 1.88
C PRO A 11 20.96 -11.45 0.93
N LEU A 12 20.04 -10.48 0.95
CA LEU A 12 20.18 -9.24 0.19
C LEU A 12 21.27 -8.35 0.81
N SER A 13 21.91 -7.54 -0.04
CA SER A 13 22.75 -6.43 0.43
C SER A 13 21.88 -5.35 1.09
N GLN A 14 22.45 -4.55 1.99
CA GLN A 14 21.69 -3.44 2.62
C GLN A 14 21.17 -2.42 1.59
N ALA A 15 21.93 -2.19 0.51
CA ALA A 15 21.50 -1.29 -0.57
C ALA A 15 20.28 -1.85 -1.30
N ASP A 16 20.27 -3.15 -1.59
CA ASP A 16 19.14 -3.82 -2.24
C ASP A 16 17.92 -3.86 -1.31
N GLU A 17 18.11 -4.11 -0.02
CA GLU A 17 17.02 -4.09 0.96
C GLU A 17 16.30 -2.74 0.98
N ARG A 18 17.07 -1.64 1.03
CA ARG A 18 16.50 -0.28 1.01
C ARG A 18 15.79 0.02 -0.30
N LEU A 19 16.38 -0.41 -1.42
CA LEU A 19 15.78 -0.21 -2.75
C LEU A 19 14.44 -0.93 -2.88
N TRP A 20 14.39 -2.22 -2.53
CA TRP A 20 13.16 -3.01 -2.67
C TRP A 20 12.08 -2.58 -1.67
N ALA A 21 12.46 -2.21 -0.44
CA ALA A 21 11.54 -1.63 0.53
C ALA A 21 10.96 -0.29 0.03
N MET A 22 11.80 0.59 -0.52
CA MET A 22 11.35 1.84 -1.14
C MET A 22 10.37 1.58 -2.29
N LEU A 23 10.69 0.65 -3.20
CA LEU A 23 9.83 0.31 -4.34
C LEU A 23 8.48 -0.25 -3.90
N ALA A 24 8.45 -1.04 -2.82
CA ALA A 24 7.20 -1.53 -2.24
C ALA A 24 6.27 -0.40 -1.81
N HIS A 25 6.79 0.65 -1.18
CA HIS A 25 5.98 1.82 -0.79
C HIS A 25 5.66 2.73 -1.97
N LEU A 26 6.61 2.92 -2.89
CA LEU A 26 6.44 3.78 -4.06
C LEU A 26 5.41 3.24 -5.06
N SER A 27 5.13 1.93 -5.01
CA SER A 27 4.12 1.30 -5.86
C SER A 27 2.71 1.88 -5.72
N VAL A 28 2.43 2.61 -4.64
CA VAL A 28 1.18 3.35 -4.47
C VAL A 28 0.93 4.34 -5.62
N LEU A 29 1.99 4.87 -6.24
CA LEU A 29 1.89 5.76 -7.40
C LEU A 29 1.35 5.04 -8.65
N LEU A 30 1.57 3.73 -8.77
CA LEU A 30 1.02 2.96 -9.89
C LEU A 30 -0.51 2.94 -9.86
N ASN A 31 -1.12 3.10 -8.69
CA ASN A 31 -2.58 3.17 -8.58
C ASN A 31 -3.17 4.41 -9.28
N LEU A 32 -2.40 5.49 -9.43
CA LEU A 32 -2.83 6.69 -10.18
C LEU A 32 -3.04 6.39 -11.66
N VAL A 33 -2.23 5.50 -12.23
CA VAL A 33 -2.29 5.15 -13.65
C VAL A 33 -3.17 3.94 -13.90
N THR A 34 -3.12 2.96 -13.02
CA THR A 34 -3.77 1.66 -13.20
C THR A 34 -5.07 1.50 -12.41
N GLY A 35 -5.40 2.45 -11.54
CA GLY A 35 -6.52 2.42 -10.62
C GLY A 35 -6.29 1.55 -9.38
N PHE A 36 -5.81 0.32 -9.51
CA PHE A 36 -5.67 -0.60 -8.37
C PHE A 36 -4.46 -1.56 -8.45
N LEU A 37 -3.86 -1.73 -9.62
CA LEU A 37 -2.81 -2.75 -9.81
C LEU A 37 -1.54 -2.51 -8.98
N GLY A 38 -1.28 -1.26 -8.60
CA GLY A 38 -0.16 -0.91 -7.72
C GLY A 38 -0.18 -1.61 -6.36
N VAL A 39 -1.38 -1.99 -5.87
CA VAL A 39 -1.54 -2.74 -4.61
C VAL A 39 -0.85 -4.10 -4.66
N PHE A 40 -0.81 -4.76 -5.82
CA PHE A 40 -0.20 -6.08 -5.95
C PHE A 40 1.32 -6.04 -6.02
N THR A 41 1.92 -4.91 -6.36
CA THR A 41 3.40 -4.79 -6.46
C THR A 41 4.11 -5.13 -5.16
N PRO A 42 3.75 -4.58 -3.98
CA PRO A 42 4.41 -4.95 -2.74
C PRO A 42 4.17 -6.41 -2.35
N LEU A 43 3.03 -6.98 -2.72
CA LEU A 43 2.79 -8.41 -2.51
C LEU A 43 3.75 -9.29 -3.33
N LEU A 44 4.02 -8.93 -4.59
CA LEU A 44 5.01 -9.61 -5.42
C LEU A 44 6.42 -9.49 -4.82
N ILE A 45 6.81 -8.29 -4.38
CA ILE A 45 8.10 -8.06 -3.72
C ILE A 45 8.22 -8.94 -2.47
N TYR A 46 7.16 -9.02 -1.65
CA TYR A 46 7.12 -9.90 -0.49
C TYR A 46 7.44 -11.34 -0.85
N PHE A 47 6.73 -11.94 -1.82
CA PHE A 47 6.95 -13.34 -2.20
C PHE A 47 8.33 -13.63 -2.78
N ILE A 48 8.92 -12.67 -3.49
CA ILE A 48 10.26 -12.82 -4.08
C ILE A 48 11.35 -12.78 -3.00
N PHE A 49 11.20 -11.93 -1.98
CA PHE A 49 12.30 -11.61 -1.07
C PHE A 49 12.10 -12.04 0.38
N ARG A 50 10.95 -12.61 0.76
CA ARG A 50 10.63 -13.00 2.15
C ARG A 50 11.67 -13.95 2.77
N ASP A 51 12.25 -14.84 1.95
CA ASP A 51 13.24 -15.83 2.40
C ASP A 51 14.70 -15.29 2.35
N ARG A 52 14.88 -14.05 1.87
CA ARG A 52 16.18 -13.40 1.71
C ARG A 52 16.37 -12.17 2.57
N SER A 53 15.30 -11.50 2.97
CA SER A 53 15.34 -10.31 3.83
C SER A 53 14.05 -10.16 4.61
N ARG A 54 14.16 -10.28 5.93
CA ARG A 54 13.04 -10.03 6.85
C ARG A 54 12.59 -8.56 6.80
N TYR A 55 13.54 -7.64 6.59
CA TYR A 55 13.24 -6.21 6.46
C TYR A 55 12.36 -5.93 5.24
N VAL A 56 12.76 -6.42 4.06
CA VAL A 56 11.98 -6.25 2.82
C VAL A 56 10.62 -6.93 2.95
N ALA A 57 10.57 -8.13 3.54
CA ALA A 57 9.31 -8.83 3.76
C ALA A 57 8.34 -8.02 4.63
N PHE A 58 8.82 -7.46 5.74
CA PHE A 58 8.00 -6.63 6.62
C PHE A 58 7.52 -5.36 5.92
N GLN A 59 8.43 -4.60 5.28
CA GLN A 59 8.08 -3.35 4.60
C GLN A 59 7.11 -3.57 3.44
N SER A 60 7.28 -4.66 2.69
CA SER A 60 6.39 -4.99 1.58
C SER A 60 5.01 -5.42 2.05
N MET A 61 4.92 -6.26 3.07
CA MET A 61 3.63 -6.74 3.58
C MET A 61 2.83 -5.59 4.20
N GLN A 62 3.46 -4.73 4.99
CA GLN A 62 2.73 -3.57 5.55
C GLN A 62 2.30 -2.58 4.46
N SER A 63 3.11 -2.38 3.41
CA SER A 63 2.72 -1.54 2.27
C SER A 63 1.53 -2.12 1.52
N PHE A 64 1.51 -3.43 1.29
CA PHE A 64 0.38 -4.12 0.68
C PHE A 64 -0.90 -3.94 1.49
N ILE A 65 -0.88 -4.23 2.79
CA ILE A 65 -2.06 -4.11 3.66
C ILE A 65 -2.52 -2.65 3.74
N PHE A 66 -1.58 -1.71 3.88
CA PHE A 66 -1.90 -0.29 3.91
C PHE A 66 -2.60 0.16 2.62
N GLN A 67 -2.07 -0.20 1.45
CA GLN A 67 -2.68 0.14 0.17
C GLN A 67 -4.04 -0.55 -0.01
N LEU A 68 -4.17 -1.81 0.39
CA LEU A 68 -5.43 -2.53 0.30
C LEU A 68 -6.52 -1.86 1.14
N VAL A 69 -6.23 -1.55 2.40
CA VAL A 69 -7.17 -0.96 3.35
C VAL A 69 -7.47 0.50 2.98
N TRP A 70 -6.43 1.29 2.76
CA TRP A 70 -6.61 2.72 2.57
C TRP A 70 -7.05 3.07 1.15
N TRP A 71 -6.35 2.57 0.13
CA TRP A 71 -6.73 2.81 -1.26
C TRP A 71 -8.04 2.11 -1.61
N GLY A 72 -8.12 0.80 -1.38
CA GLY A 72 -9.32 0.01 -1.64
C GLY A 72 -10.52 0.50 -0.82
N GLY A 73 -10.32 0.74 0.48
CA GLY A 73 -11.35 1.27 1.38
C GLY A 73 -11.84 2.66 0.94
N SER A 74 -10.94 3.54 0.51
CA SER A 74 -11.31 4.86 0.00
C SER A 74 -12.16 4.76 -1.26
N VAL A 75 -11.82 3.89 -2.22
CA VAL A 75 -12.60 3.70 -3.45
C VAL A 75 -14.02 3.25 -3.14
N VAL A 76 -14.18 2.29 -2.22
CA VAL A 76 -15.50 1.82 -1.78
C VAL A 76 -16.28 2.95 -1.11
N LEU A 77 -15.66 3.66 -0.18
CA LEU A 77 -16.31 4.76 0.54
C LEU A 77 -16.76 5.89 -0.42
N ILE A 78 -15.90 6.27 -1.35
CA ILE A 78 -16.21 7.27 -2.38
C ILE A 78 -17.38 6.80 -3.23
N GLY A 79 -17.37 5.55 -3.67
CA GLY A 79 -18.46 4.97 -4.46
C GLY A 79 -19.80 5.01 -3.73
N VAL A 80 -19.82 4.62 -2.45
CA VAL A 80 -21.02 4.68 -1.60
C VAL A 80 -21.49 6.13 -1.41
N MET A 81 -20.57 7.07 -1.15
CA MET A 81 -20.93 8.48 -0.95
C MET A 81 -21.54 9.08 -2.22
N TRP A 82 -20.99 8.84 -3.40
CA TRP A 82 -21.53 9.34 -4.66
C TRP A 82 -22.87 8.66 -5.04
N ALA A 83 -23.02 7.37 -4.72
CA ALA A 83 -24.29 6.67 -4.90
C ALA A 83 -25.39 7.28 -4.01
N LEU A 84 -25.08 7.61 -2.75
CA LEU A 84 -26.01 8.30 -1.85
C LEU A 84 -26.35 9.70 -2.35
N VAL A 85 -25.36 10.47 -2.83
CA VAL A 85 -25.62 11.77 -3.45
C VAL A 85 -26.61 11.62 -4.61
N GLY A 86 -26.38 10.66 -5.53
CA GLY A 86 -27.26 10.42 -6.67
C GLY A 86 -28.68 10.07 -6.23
N LEU A 87 -28.83 9.12 -5.30
CA LEU A 87 -30.14 8.67 -4.82
C LEU A 87 -30.92 9.78 -4.10
N LEU A 88 -30.25 10.51 -3.21
CA LEU A 88 -30.88 11.55 -2.38
C LEU A 88 -31.09 12.86 -3.15
N SER A 89 -30.48 13.04 -4.31
CA SER A 89 -30.67 14.23 -5.15
C SER A 89 -32.11 14.34 -5.69
N ALA A 90 -32.81 13.20 -5.81
CA ALA A 90 -34.22 13.18 -6.20
C ALA A 90 -35.13 13.96 -5.24
N ILE A 91 -34.72 14.12 -3.98
CA ILE A 91 -35.42 14.86 -2.91
C ILE A 91 -34.63 16.08 -2.42
N LEU A 92 -33.70 16.60 -3.24
CA LEU A 92 -32.82 17.74 -2.97
C LEU A 92 -31.84 17.58 -1.80
N ILE A 93 -31.99 16.58 -0.93
CA ILE A 93 -31.08 16.32 0.19
C ILE A 93 -29.69 15.96 -0.31
N GLY A 94 -29.59 15.25 -1.42
CA GLY A 94 -28.31 14.87 -2.03
C GLY A 94 -27.40 16.05 -2.34
N LEU A 95 -27.96 17.22 -2.66
CA LEU A 95 -27.17 18.44 -2.93
C LEU A 95 -26.38 18.91 -1.71
N VAL A 96 -26.93 18.72 -0.51
CA VAL A 96 -26.23 19.03 0.74
C VAL A 96 -25.08 18.06 1.02
N CYS A 97 -25.16 16.84 0.48
CA CYS A 97 -24.13 15.82 0.64
C CYS A 97 -22.95 16.01 -0.32
N ILE A 98 -23.08 16.80 -1.40
CA ILE A 98 -22.03 16.99 -2.41
C ILE A 98 -20.70 17.47 -1.81
N PRO A 99 -20.63 18.52 -0.94
CA PRO A 99 -19.38 18.97 -0.36
C PRO A 99 -18.64 17.87 0.40
N PHE A 100 -19.39 17.03 1.11
CA PHE A 100 -18.81 15.89 1.84
C PHE A 100 -18.28 14.81 0.88
N ALA A 101 -19.03 14.47 -0.18
CA ALA A 101 -18.57 13.52 -1.20
C ALA A 101 -17.30 14.01 -1.88
N ILE A 102 -17.19 15.30 -2.18
CA ILE A 102 -15.98 15.91 -2.72
C ILE A 102 -14.82 15.78 -1.73
N LEU A 103 -15.03 16.10 -0.46
CA LEU A 103 -14.00 15.98 0.58
C LEU A 103 -13.47 14.55 0.69
N PHE A 104 -14.35 13.55 0.73
CA PHE A 104 -13.96 12.14 0.78
C PHE A 104 -13.23 11.67 -0.49
N SER A 105 -13.48 12.31 -1.63
CA SER A 105 -12.77 12.00 -2.88
C SER A 105 -11.25 12.30 -2.82
N PHE A 106 -10.80 13.07 -1.84
CA PHE A 106 -9.37 13.33 -1.61
C PHE A 106 -8.67 12.30 -0.70
N LEU A 107 -9.40 11.36 -0.10
CA LEU A 107 -8.78 10.34 0.76
C LEU A 107 -7.64 9.54 0.11
N PRO A 108 -7.72 9.13 -1.18
CA PRO A 108 -6.62 8.44 -1.83
C PRO A 108 -5.32 9.25 -1.87
N LEU A 109 -5.38 10.57 -1.90
CA LEU A 109 -4.19 11.42 -1.86
C LEU A 109 -3.40 11.26 -0.56
N ALA A 110 -4.09 11.05 0.56
CA ALA A 110 -3.42 10.79 1.83
C ALA A 110 -2.63 9.47 1.77
N ALA A 111 -3.17 8.44 1.11
CA ALA A 111 -2.45 7.18 0.91
C ALA A 111 -1.18 7.37 0.07
N ILE A 112 -1.25 8.21 -0.98
CA ILE A 112 -0.09 8.51 -1.84
C ILE A 112 0.98 9.24 -1.03
N ILE A 113 0.61 10.31 -0.33
CA ILE A 113 1.55 11.12 0.48
C ILE A 113 2.23 10.22 1.51
N TYR A 114 1.45 9.41 2.23
CA TYR A 114 1.98 8.55 3.28
C TYR A 114 2.83 7.40 2.72
N GLY A 115 2.48 6.85 1.56
CA GLY A 115 3.28 5.86 0.84
C GLY A 115 4.62 6.44 0.36
N VAL A 116 4.64 7.66 -0.17
CA VAL A 116 5.88 8.34 -0.59
C VAL A 116 6.77 8.64 0.62
N ILE A 117 6.20 9.06 1.76
CA ILE A 117 6.97 9.23 3.01
C ILE A 117 7.60 7.90 3.42
N GLY A 118 6.85 6.80 3.37
CA GLY A 118 7.36 5.46 3.64
C GLY A 118 8.51 5.07 2.70
N ALA A 119 8.38 5.36 1.41
CA ALA A 119 9.44 5.11 0.43
C ALA A 119 10.73 5.88 0.74
N ILE A 120 10.63 7.15 1.07
CA ILE A 120 11.81 7.98 1.42
C ILE A 120 12.49 7.44 2.68
N LYS A 121 11.71 7.16 3.72
CA LYS A 121 12.25 6.67 5.00
C LYS A 121 12.93 5.31 4.87
N THR A 122 12.31 4.38 4.17
CA THR A 122 12.90 3.05 3.93
C THR A 122 14.15 3.11 3.06
N TYR A 123 14.22 4.03 2.09
CA TYR A 123 15.43 4.26 1.31
C TYR A 123 16.57 4.81 2.17
N GLN A 124 16.26 5.66 3.15
CA GLN A 124 17.22 6.16 4.15
C GLN A 124 17.67 5.07 5.15
N GLY A 125 17.01 3.91 5.13
CA GLY A 125 17.30 2.79 6.03
C GLY A 125 16.59 2.87 7.36
N GLU A 126 15.58 3.73 7.49
CA GLU A 126 14.73 3.79 8.67
C GLU A 126 13.73 2.61 8.68
N ASP A 127 13.41 2.11 9.88
CA ASP A 127 12.33 1.13 10.07
C ASP A 127 10.98 1.86 10.08
N PHE A 128 10.48 2.15 8.87
CA PHE A 128 9.20 2.83 8.71
C PHE A 128 8.03 1.91 9.07
N ARG A 129 7.10 2.42 9.86
CA ARG A 129 5.90 1.70 10.30
C ARG A 129 4.64 2.53 10.05
N TYR A 130 3.71 1.96 9.29
CA TYR A 130 2.37 2.54 9.19
C TYR A 130 1.64 2.35 10.53
N TRP A 131 1.31 3.43 11.22
CA TRP A 131 0.72 3.41 12.55
C TRP A 131 -0.58 2.58 12.65
N LEU A 132 -1.30 2.41 11.55
CA LEU A 132 -2.58 1.70 11.52
C LEU A 132 -2.43 0.19 11.25
N VAL A 133 -1.44 -0.22 10.46
CA VAL A 133 -1.38 -1.59 9.93
C VAL A 133 -0.10 -2.34 10.27
N ALA A 134 0.95 -1.66 10.73
CA ALA A 134 2.25 -2.29 10.98
C ALA A 134 2.17 -3.40 12.03
N ASP A 135 1.31 -3.24 13.03
CA ASP A 135 1.14 -4.23 14.11
C ASP A 135 0.36 -5.49 13.66
N TRP A 136 -0.26 -5.46 12.48
CA TRP A 136 -0.93 -6.61 11.89
C TRP A 136 0.04 -7.51 11.11
N VAL A 137 1.26 -7.04 10.86
CA VAL A 137 2.25 -7.74 10.05
C VAL A 137 3.18 -8.54 10.94
N ASN A 138 3.09 -9.87 10.84
CA ASN A 138 4.00 -10.82 11.46
C ASN A 138 4.74 -11.59 10.36
N VAL A 139 6.00 -11.28 10.14
CA VAL A 139 6.90 -11.90 9.15
C VAL A 139 8.22 -12.36 9.75
#